data_2ba1094029c0d0bf0ac403dab7454cc1
#
_entry.id   2ba1094029c0d0bf0ac403dab7454cc1
#
_cell.length_a   1.000
_cell.length_b   1.000
_cell.length_c   1.000
_cell.angle_alpha   90.00
_cell.angle_beta   90.00
_cell.angle_gamma   90.00
#
_symmetry.space_group_name_H-M   'P 1'
#
loop_
_entity.id
_entity.type
_entity.pdbx_description
1 polymer ?
#
loop_
_entity_poly.entity_id
_entity_poly.type
_entity_poly.pdbx_seq_one_letter_code
_entity_poly.pdbx_strand_id
1 'polypeptide(L)'
;NFKKLYNDSDVTQRNRNGQTKSGLYSLFIPMEWNYEGFIDEYGNPVFNNPDHDVFGPDGELIDIGIIEHWENEAEGLKSDQDGLNEFYRQFPRTTEHAFRDEAKNSIFNLIKIYEQIDYNEGVGNSSVISIGNFQWVNGIKDTQVIFYPDPKGRFKVSWFPPLHMQNRVILKKGVRYPGNEHMGAFGCDSYDISGTVDGKGSNGALHGLTKFSMEDCPPNHMFLEYVARPQTAEMFFEDVLTALVFYGMPLLCENNKPRLLYYLRRRGYRG
;
A
#
# COMPACT_ATOMS: atom_id res chain seq x y z
N ASN A 1 13.85 -17.44 11.25
CA ASN A 1 13.34 -16.08 11.15
C ASN A 1 11.95 -15.99 11.79
N PHE A 2 11.85 -15.33 12.96
CA PHE A 2 10.63 -15.30 13.80
C PHE A 2 9.44 -14.64 13.07
N LYS A 3 9.66 -13.52 12.37
CA LYS A 3 8.64 -12.83 11.55
C LYS A 3 7.97 -13.77 10.55
N LYS A 4 8.78 -14.61 9.87
CA LYS A 4 8.25 -15.59 8.92
C LYS A 4 7.40 -16.64 9.63
N LEU A 5 7.86 -17.16 10.79
CA LEU A 5 7.11 -18.12 11.58
C LEU A 5 5.79 -17.52 12.06
N TYR A 6 5.81 -16.27 12.53
CA TYR A 6 4.62 -15.53 12.94
C TYR A 6 3.60 -15.43 11.80
N ASN A 7 4.04 -14.99 10.61
CA ASN A 7 3.17 -14.85 9.43
C ASN A 7 2.64 -16.22 8.94
N ASP A 8 3.49 -17.26 8.96
CA ASP A 8 3.07 -18.63 8.61
C ASP A 8 2.10 -19.24 9.65
N SER A 9 1.89 -18.57 10.79
CA SER A 9 1.00 -18.94 11.90
C SER A 9 -0.31 -18.13 11.92
N ASP A 10 -0.59 -17.33 10.90
CA ASP A 10 -1.77 -16.48 10.80
C ASP A 10 -3.05 -17.30 10.83
N VAL A 11 -3.89 -17.05 11.84
CA VAL A 11 -5.15 -17.74 12.07
C VAL A 11 -6.22 -17.49 11.00
N THR A 12 -6.05 -16.41 10.21
CA THR A 12 -6.95 -16.09 9.11
C THR A 12 -6.66 -16.91 7.85
N GLN A 13 -5.44 -17.48 7.76
CA GLN A 13 -4.95 -18.24 6.60
C GLN A 13 -4.87 -19.74 6.91
N ARG A 14 -6.02 -20.35 7.20
CA ARG A 14 -6.11 -21.79 7.49
C ARG A 14 -6.40 -22.60 6.21
N ASN A 15 -5.81 -23.80 6.16
CA ASN A 15 -6.13 -24.78 5.13
C ASN A 15 -7.52 -25.42 5.39
N ARG A 16 -7.95 -26.31 4.52
CA ARG A 16 -9.24 -27.03 4.63
C ARG A 16 -9.38 -27.85 5.94
N ASN A 17 -8.27 -28.22 6.58
CA ASN A 17 -8.23 -28.96 7.83
C ASN A 17 -8.18 -28.01 9.05
N GLY A 18 -8.30 -26.71 8.86
CA GLY A 18 -8.26 -25.71 9.94
C GLY A 18 -6.85 -25.38 10.46
N GLN A 19 -5.78 -25.85 9.80
CA GLN A 19 -4.41 -25.64 10.22
C GLN A 19 -3.78 -24.47 9.48
N THR A 20 -2.96 -23.71 10.20
CA THR A 20 -2.06 -22.69 9.60
C THR A 20 -0.89 -23.39 8.89
N LYS A 21 -0.15 -22.62 8.11
CA LYS A 21 1.00 -23.14 7.35
C LYS A 21 2.14 -23.65 8.24
N SER A 22 2.33 -23.05 9.42
CA SER A 22 3.32 -23.49 10.43
C SER A 22 2.81 -24.59 11.35
N GLY A 23 1.48 -24.81 11.41
CA GLY A 23 0.82 -25.64 12.42
C GLY A 23 0.66 -24.96 13.80
N LEU A 24 1.17 -23.72 13.95
CA LEU A 24 1.03 -22.89 15.15
C LEU A 24 0.00 -21.79 14.91
N TYR A 25 -0.43 -21.11 15.98
CA TYR A 25 -1.31 -19.96 15.91
C TYR A 25 -0.58 -18.72 16.45
N SER A 26 -0.49 -17.66 15.63
CA SER A 26 0.07 -16.40 16.07
C SER A 26 -0.94 -15.63 16.92
N LEU A 27 -0.43 -15.02 17.99
CA LEU A 27 -1.15 -14.08 18.83
C LEU A 27 -0.28 -12.83 18.95
N PHE A 28 -0.87 -11.67 18.71
CA PHE A 28 -0.27 -10.38 18.99
C PHE A 28 -1.01 -9.74 20.15
N ILE A 29 -0.27 -9.31 21.16
CA ILE A 29 -0.79 -8.55 22.30
C ILE A 29 -0.19 -7.17 22.19
N PRO A 30 -0.99 -6.13 21.85
CA PRO A 30 -0.51 -4.77 21.82
C PRO A 30 -0.02 -4.31 23.20
N MET A 31 0.93 -3.39 23.22
CA MET A 31 1.58 -2.93 24.44
C MET A 31 0.60 -2.27 25.43
N GLU A 32 -0.46 -1.63 24.94
CA GLU A 32 -1.46 -0.95 25.75
C GLU A 32 -2.22 -1.87 26.71
N TRP A 33 -2.16 -3.19 26.53
CA TRP A 33 -2.80 -4.14 27.43
C TRP A 33 -2.01 -4.44 28.71
N ASN A 34 -0.75 -4.09 28.75
CA ASN A 34 0.11 -4.41 29.89
C ASN A 34 1.25 -3.40 30.08
N TYR A 35 0.93 -2.12 29.99
CA TYR A 35 1.91 -1.07 30.21
C TYR A 35 1.87 -0.65 31.68
N GLU A 36 3.01 -0.75 32.34
CA GLU A 36 3.17 -0.42 33.76
C GLU A 36 2.81 1.05 34.02
N GLY A 37 2.08 1.33 35.10
CA GLY A 37 1.63 2.65 35.47
C GLY A 37 0.30 3.12 34.84
N PHE A 38 -0.31 2.31 33.95
CA PHE A 38 -1.57 2.64 33.28
C PHE A 38 -2.65 1.55 33.51
N ILE A 39 -2.63 0.96 34.68
CA ILE A 39 -3.60 -0.06 35.11
C ILE A 39 -4.31 0.51 36.34
N ASP A 40 -5.65 0.50 36.33
CA ASP A 40 -6.44 1.00 37.44
C ASP A 40 -6.39 0.06 38.67
N GLU A 41 -6.93 0.49 39.79
CA GLU A 41 -6.98 -0.28 41.05
C GLU A 41 -7.74 -1.61 40.93
N TYR A 42 -8.51 -1.80 39.83
CA TYR A 42 -9.26 -3.01 39.54
C TYR A 42 -8.54 -3.92 38.54
N GLY A 43 -7.35 -3.52 38.04
CA GLY A 43 -6.58 -4.28 37.08
C GLY A 43 -6.96 -4.05 35.61
N ASN A 44 -7.75 -3.01 35.28
CA ASN A 44 -8.11 -2.69 33.91
C ASN A 44 -7.12 -1.69 33.29
N PRO A 45 -6.71 -1.86 32.03
CA PRO A 45 -5.86 -0.89 31.35
C PRO A 45 -6.60 0.41 31.04
N VAL A 46 -5.98 1.54 31.30
CA VAL A 46 -6.51 2.88 31.03
C VAL A 46 -6.03 3.33 29.64
N PHE A 47 -6.81 2.99 28.60
CA PHE A 47 -6.41 3.25 27.20
C PHE A 47 -6.45 4.74 26.83
N ASN A 48 -7.57 5.40 27.09
CA ASN A 48 -7.77 6.81 26.75
C ASN A 48 -7.67 7.67 28.00
N ASN A 49 -7.50 8.97 27.82
CA ASN A 49 -7.53 9.91 28.93
C ASN A 49 -8.84 9.76 29.70
N PRO A 50 -8.77 9.55 31.01
CA PRO A 50 -9.96 9.42 31.82
C PRO A 50 -10.72 10.74 31.90
N ASP A 51 -12.03 10.69 31.92
CA ASP A 51 -12.94 11.81 32.10
C ASP A 51 -13.29 12.08 33.59
N HIS A 52 -12.78 11.23 34.48
CA HIS A 52 -12.91 11.31 35.94
C HIS A 52 -11.63 10.78 36.62
N ASP A 53 -11.48 11.04 37.90
CA ASP A 53 -10.31 10.58 38.66
C ASP A 53 -10.21 9.05 38.63
N VAL A 54 -9.13 8.53 38.05
CA VAL A 54 -8.79 7.11 38.04
C VAL A 54 -7.49 6.91 38.81
N PHE A 55 -7.47 5.93 39.69
CA PHE A 55 -6.31 5.63 40.52
C PHE A 55 -5.71 4.27 40.16
N GLY A 56 -4.41 4.21 40.15
CA GLY A 56 -3.67 2.96 40.01
C GLY A 56 -3.66 2.13 41.30
N PRO A 57 -3.12 0.89 41.26
CA PRO A 57 -3.08 -0.01 42.40
C PRO A 57 -2.36 0.57 43.63
N ASP A 58 -1.40 1.47 43.42
CA ASP A 58 -0.61 2.15 44.49
C ASP A 58 -1.26 3.47 44.90
N GLY A 59 -2.47 3.80 44.44
CA GLY A 59 -3.18 5.03 44.75
C GLY A 59 -2.67 6.26 43.98
N GLU A 60 -1.86 6.11 42.98
CA GLU A 60 -1.42 7.18 42.10
C GLU A 60 -2.54 7.56 41.12
N LEU A 61 -2.72 8.88 40.91
CA LEU A 61 -3.69 9.39 39.96
C LEU A 61 -3.18 9.15 38.52
N ILE A 62 -4.02 8.54 37.69
CA ILE A 62 -3.79 8.34 36.25
C ILE A 62 -4.56 9.45 35.51
N ASP A 63 -3.89 10.50 35.09
CA ASP A 63 -4.44 11.68 34.45
C ASP A 63 -4.46 11.62 32.91
N ILE A 64 -3.57 10.79 32.32
CA ILE A 64 -3.51 10.54 30.90
C ILE A 64 -3.65 9.04 30.61
N GLY A 65 -4.20 8.72 29.44
CA GLY A 65 -4.27 7.34 28.96
C GLY A 65 -2.97 6.87 28.33
N ILE A 66 -2.77 5.56 28.30
CA ILE A 66 -1.57 4.93 27.73
C ILE A 66 -1.36 5.30 26.26
N ILE A 67 -2.43 5.52 25.48
CA ILE A 67 -2.32 5.89 24.06
C ILE A 67 -1.65 7.25 23.91
N GLU A 68 -2.12 8.26 24.66
CA GLU A 68 -1.51 9.60 24.63
C GLU A 68 -0.10 9.59 25.21
N HIS A 69 0.15 8.84 26.29
CA HIS A 69 1.49 8.68 26.82
C HIS A 69 2.46 8.13 25.76
N TRP A 70 2.06 7.04 25.09
CA TRP A 70 2.87 6.43 24.04
C TRP A 70 3.12 7.38 22.86
N GLU A 71 2.11 8.16 22.46
CA GLU A 71 2.23 9.16 21.38
C GLU A 71 3.20 10.28 21.78
N ASN A 72 3.16 10.74 23.03
CA ASN A 72 4.05 11.76 23.56
C ASN A 72 5.52 11.25 23.61
N GLU A 73 5.74 10.00 24.04
CA GLU A 73 7.07 9.38 24.02
C GLU A 73 7.61 9.24 22.59
N ALA A 74 6.77 8.77 21.66
CA ALA A 74 7.14 8.67 20.26
C ALA A 74 7.45 10.04 19.64
N GLU A 75 6.68 11.08 19.98
CA GLU A 75 6.92 12.47 19.56
C GLU A 75 8.27 12.99 20.07
N GLY A 76 8.59 12.72 21.33
CA GLY A 76 9.87 13.09 21.92
C GLY A 76 11.08 12.46 21.22
N LEU A 77 10.90 11.27 20.64
CA LEU A 77 11.94 10.53 19.93
C LEU A 77 12.03 10.85 18.43
N LYS A 78 11.18 11.70 17.87
CA LYS A 78 11.18 12.02 16.42
C LYS A 78 12.51 12.52 15.87
N SER A 79 13.33 13.18 16.68
CA SER A 79 14.66 13.62 16.28
C SER A 79 15.72 12.51 16.33
N ASP A 80 15.46 11.44 17.08
CA ASP A 80 16.32 10.25 17.19
C ASP A 80 15.60 9.05 16.57
N GLN A 81 15.84 8.82 15.33
CA GLN A 81 15.12 7.81 14.55
C GLN A 81 15.51 6.37 14.91
N ASP A 82 16.74 6.15 15.35
CA ASP A 82 17.15 4.82 15.84
C ASP A 82 16.44 4.53 17.17
N GLY A 83 16.37 5.52 18.06
CA GLY A 83 15.62 5.46 19.30
C GLY A 83 14.13 5.25 19.08
N LEU A 84 13.53 5.96 18.13
CA LEU A 84 12.11 5.81 17.78
C LEU A 84 11.79 4.40 17.25
N ASN A 85 12.63 3.86 16.35
CA ASN A 85 12.44 2.51 15.84
C ASN A 85 12.60 1.44 16.94
N GLU A 86 13.54 1.65 17.86
CA GLU A 86 13.71 0.78 19.04
C GLU A 86 12.50 0.86 19.96
N PHE A 87 12.00 2.06 20.24
CA PHE A 87 10.78 2.28 21.01
C PHE A 87 9.59 1.53 20.43
N TYR A 88 9.36 1.65 19.14
CA TYR A 88 8.27 0.92 18.47
C TYR A 88 8.42 -0.60 18.54
N ARG A 89 9.65 -1.12 18.51
CA ARG A 89 9.89 -2.57 18.66
C ARG A 89 9.66 -3.06 20.08
N GLN A 90 10.02 -2.24 21.07
CA GLN A 90 9.86 -2.59 22.49
C GLN A 90 8.42 -2.42 22.97
N PHE A 91 7.73 -1.40 22.46
CA PHE A 91 6.36 -1.06 22.83
C PHE A 91 5.44 -1.07 21.60
N PRO A 92 5.26 -2.22 20.95
CA PRO A 92 4.54 -2.29 19.70
C PRO A 92 3.02 -2.20 19.91
N ARG A 93 2.37 -1.30 19.19
CA ARG A 93 0.90 -1.23 19.08
C ARG A 93 0.37 -2.07 17.92
N THR A 94 1.25 -2.37 16.94
CA THR A 94 0.92 -3.19 15.78
C THR A 94 2.00 -4.24 15.52
N THR A 95 1.68 -5.24 14.73
CA THR A 95 2.65 -6.25 14.30
C THR A 95 3.78 -5.65 13.47
N GLU A 96 3.48 -4.61 12.71
CA GLU A 96 4.46 -3.86 11.92
C GLU A 96 5.48 -3.18 12.83
N HIS A 97 5.04 -2.57 13.93
CA HIS A 97 5.92 -2.01 14.96
C HIS A 97 6.86 -3.09 15.55
N ALA A 98 6.31 -4.24 15.93
CA ALA A 98 7.08 -5.32 16.52
C ALA A 98 8.15 -5.91 15.58
N PHE A 99 7.94 -5.82 14.28
CA PHE A 99 8.83 -6.40 13.27
C PHE A 99 9.57 -5.37 12.42
N ARG A 100 9.76 -4.14 12.93
CA ARG A 100 10.61 -3.13 12.26
C ARG A 100 12.05 -3.64 12.14
N ASP A 101 12.61 -3.55 10.95
CA ASP A 101 13.99 -3.93 10.69
C ASP A 101 14.96 -2.80 11.10
N GLU A 102 16.18 -3.16 11.48
CA GLU A 102 17.23 -2.18 11.73
C GLU A 102 17.66 -1.50 10.43
N ALA A 103 17.74 -0.16 10.45
CA ALA A 103 18.08 0.65 9.29
C ALA A 103 19.52 0.44 8.77
N LYS A 104 20.40 -0.14 9.59
CA LYS A 104 21.85 -0.20 9.35
C LYS A 104 22.30 -0.93 8.08
N ASN A 105 21.46 -1.81 7.51
CA ASN A 105 21.81 -2.63 6.35
C ASN A 105 20.93 -2.39 5.11
N SER A 106 20.09 -1.37 5.12
CA SER A 106 19.23 -1.05 3.98
C SER A 106 19.83 0.04 3.10
N ILE A 107 19.79 -0.15 1.77
CA ILE A 107 20.10 0.91 0.79
C ILE A 107 19.01 1.98 0.74
N PHE A 108 17.83 1.69 1.27
CA PHE A 108 16.73 2.63 1.37
C PHE A 108 16.70 3.27 2.75
N ASN A 109 16.23 4.52 2.82
CA ASN A 109 15.96 5.17 4.09
C ASN A 109 14.70 4.56 4.71
N LEU A 110 14.88 3.51 5.53
CA LEU A 110 13.78 2.79 6.19
C LEU A 110 12.96 3.70 7.10
N ILE A 111 13.58 4.71 7.67
CA ILE A 111 12.93 5.73 8.51
C ILE A 111 11.81 6.42 7.74
N LYS A 112 12.14 7.01 6.58
CA LYS A 112 11.13 7.67 5.73
C LYS A 112 10.06 6.71 5.21
N ILE A 113 10.43 5.45 5.02
CA ILE A 113 9.47 4.41 4.64
C ILE A 113 8.50 4.15 5.79
N TYR A 114 8.98 4.01 7.02
CA TYR A 114 8.12 3.79 8.18
C TYR A 114 7.28 5.03 8.51
N GLU A 115 7.83 6.23 8.43
CA GLU A 115 7.06 7.48 8.55
C GLU A 115 5.89 7.53 7.55
N GLN A 116 6.14 7.11 6.31
CA GLN A 116 5.09 7.08 5.30
C GLN A 116 4.07 5.96 5.56
N ILE A 117 4.49 4.81 6.07
CA ILE A 117 3.59 3.71 6.47
C ILE A 117 2.72 4.18 7.62
N ASP A 118 3.29 4.77 8.66
CA ASP A 118 2.57 5.26 9.84
C ASP A 118 1.58 6.38 9.45
N TYR A 119 2.01 7.31 8.58
CA TYR A 119 1.10 8.32 8.02
C TYR A 119 -0.05 7.67 7.26
N ASN A 120 0.27 6.69 6.45
CA ASN A 120 -0.74 5.95 5.69
C ASN A 120 -1.71 5.18 6.59
N GLU A 121 -1.34 4.70 7.74
CA GLU A 121 -2.20 3.98 8.70
C GLU A 121 -2.97 4.93 9.64
N GLY A 122 -2.36 6.03 10.04
CA GLY A 122 -2.90 6.92 11.08
C GLY A 122 -3.97 7.90 10.61
N VAL A 123 -3.89 8.44 9.41
CA VAL A 123 -4.76 9.54 8.95
C VAL A 123 -5.92 9.03 8.09
N GLY A 124 -6.73 8.11 8.61
CA GLY A 124 -8.02 7.77 7.98
C GLY A 124 -7.89 7.37 6.50
N ASN A 125 -6.93 6.57 6.19
CA ASN A 125 -6.54 6.13 4.84
C ASN A 125 -7.64 5.53 3.98
N SER A 126 -8.69 5.02 4.59
CA SER A 126 -9.87 4.52 3.88
C SER A 126 -10.59 5.59 3.05
N SER A 127 -10.34 6.88 3.30
CA SER A 127 -10.95 7.99 2.56
C SER A 127 -10.09 8.52 1.39
N VAL A 128 -8.79 8.23 1.38
CA VAL A 128 -7.85 8.76 0.36
C VAL A 128 -7.56 7.76 -0.74
N ILE A 129 -7.58 6.45 -0.43
CA ILE A 129 -7.26 5.39 -1.40
C ILE A 129 -8.54 4.73 -1.90
N SER A 130 -8.76 4.80 -3.20
CA SER A 130 -9.82 4.06 -3.90
C SER A 130 -9.28 2.74 -4.41
N ILE A 131 -9.93 1.64 -4.03
CA ILE A 131 -9.62 0.29 -4.57
C ILE A 131 -10.62 -0.03 -5.67
N GLY A 132 -10.14 -0.56 -6.80
CA GLY A 132 -11.02 -0.88 -7.92
C GLY A 132 -10.29 -1.42 -9.15
N ASN A 133 -10.95 -1.32 -10.29
CA ASN A 133 -10.42 -1.73 -11.58
C ASN A 133 -10.74 -0.70 -12.67
N PHE A 134 -9.84 -0.54 -13.63
CA PHE A 134 -10.12 0.22 -14.85
C PHE A 134 -10.78 -0.67 -15.88
N GLN A 135 -11.83 -0.19 -16.50
CA GLN A 135 -12.61 -0.95 -17.48
C GLN A 135 -12.99 -0.08 -18.68
N TRP A 136 -13.04 -0.70 -19.85
CA TRP A 136 -13.59 -0.06 -21.04
C TRP A 136 -15.07 0.24 -20.89
N VAL A 137 -15.48 1.43 -21.24
CA VAL A 137 -16.89 1.83 -21.23
C VAL A 137 -17.70 0.87 -22.13
N ASN A 138 -18.76 0.31 -21.58
CA ASN A 138 -19.61 -0.70 -22.23
C ASN A 138 -18.83 -1.93 -22.76
N GLY A 139 -17.63 -2.20 -22.26
CA GLY A 139 -16.79 -3.30 -22.74
C GLY A 139 -16.18 -3.08 -24.12
N ILE A 140 -16.35 -1.89 -24.73
CA ILE A 140 -15.85 -1.59 -26.08
C ILE A 140 -14.39 -1.17 -25.98
N LYS A 141 -13.49 -2.06 -26.38
CA LYS A 141 -12.05 -1.85 -26.33
C LYS A 141 -11.59 -0.66 -27.20
N ASP A 142 -10.49 -0.03 -26.74
CA ASP A 142 -9.83 1.08 -27.46
C ASP A 142 -10.69 2.35 -27.60
N THR A 143 -11.63 2.54 -26.67
CA THR A 143 -12.49 3.73 -26.57
C THR A 143 -12.15 4.52 -25.30
N GLN A 144 -13.09 4.65 -24.40
CA GLN A 144 -12.93 5.32 -23.11
C GLN A 144 -12.86 4.29 -22.00
N VAL A 145 -12.14 4.65 -20.94
CA VAL A 145 -11.97 3.86 -19.72
C VAL A 145 -12.59 4.60 -18.55
N ILE A 146 -13.22 3.86 -17.67
CA ILE A 146 -13.71 4.35 -16.37
C ILE A 146 -13.08 3.53 -15.24
N PHE A 147 -12.93 4.16 -14.09
CA PHE A 147 -12.58 3.48 -12.86
C PHE A 147 -13.85 2.94 -12.19
N TYR A 148 -13.84 1.68 -11.86
CA TYR A 148 -14.93 1.00 -11.16
C TYR A 148 -14.47 0.66 -9.74
N PRO A 149 -15.04 1.29 -8.71
CA PRO A 149 -14.74 0.94 -7.32
C PRO A 149 -15.13 -0.52 -7.04
N ASP A 150 -14.21 -1.27 -6.48
CA ASP A 150 -14.39 -2.68 -6.10
C ASP A 150 -13.43 -3.00 -4.94
N PRO A 151 -13.92 -3.38 -3.74
CA PRO A 151 -13.07 -3.72 -2.62
C PRO A 151 -12.08 -4.88 -2.90
N LYS A 152 -12.37 -5.71 -3.92
CA LYS A 152 -11.50 -6.79 -4.42
C LYS A 152 -10.73 -6.40 -5.67
N GLY A 153 -10.76 -5.13 -6.04
CA GLY A 153 -10.05 -4.60 -7.20
C GLY A 153 -8.53 -4.74 -7.06
N ARG A 154 -7.85 -4.73 -8.18
CA ARG A 154 -6.39 -4.90 -8.23
C ARG A 154 -5.62 -3.61 -8.16
N PHE A 155 -6.27 -2.48 -8.37
CA PHE A 155 -5.66 -1.15 -8.33
C PHE A 155 -5.96 -0.46 -7.00
N LYS A 156 -4.94 0.20 -6.44
CA LYS A 156 -5.06 1.17 -5.37
C LYS A 156 -4.70 2.54 -5.94
N VAL A 157 -5.62 3.49 -5.80
CA VAL A 157 -5.52 4.81 -6.44
C VAL A 157 -5.76 5.89 -5.40
N SER A 158 -4.81 6.83 -5.26
CA SER A 158 -4.91 7.97 -4.35
C SER A 158 -5.22 9.30 -5.05
N TRP A 159 -5.12 9.34 -6.37
CA TRP A 159 -5.45 10.54 -7.16
C TRP A 159 -6.02 10.17 -8.52
N PHE A 160 -7.09 10.87 -8.90
CA PHE A 160 -7.68 10.79 -10.23
C PHE A 160 -7.51 12.12 -10.95
N PRO A 161 -7.11 12.12 -12.23
CA PRO A 161 -7.02 13.35 -13.00
C PRO A 161 -8.40 13.97 -13.21
N PRO A 162 -8.50 15.30 -13.32
CA PRO A 162 -9.73 15.99 -13.68
C PRO A 162 -10.35 15.42 -14.97
N LEU A 163 -11.66 15.52 -15.12
CA LEU A 163 -12.41 14.91 -16.23
C LEU A 163 -11.84 15.27 -17.62
N HIS A 164 -11.38 16.52 -17.82
CA HIS A 164 -10.82 16.98 -19.08
C HIS A 164 -9.45 16.36 -19.41
N MET A 165 -8.78 15.76 -18.42
CA MET A 165 -7.51 15.06 -18.58
C MET A 165 -7.66 13.55 -18.68
N GLN A 166 -8.83 13.01 -18.31
CA GLN A 166 -9.09 11.59 -18.40
C GLN A 166 -9.25 11.15 -19.85
N ASN A 167 -8.76 9.96 -20.18
CA ASN A 167 -8.85 9.35 -21.51
C ASN A 167 -8.24 10.21 -22.63
N ARG A 168 -7.27 11.05 -22.30
CA ARG A 168 -6.64 11.94 -23.26
C ARG A 168 -5.61 11.17 -24.08
N VAL A 169 -6.03 10.70 -25.23
CA VAL A 169 -5.22 9.96 -26.18
C VAL A 169 -5.12 10.75 -27.49
N ILE A 170 -3.92 10.92 -28.02
CA ILE A 170 -3.66 11.62 -29.27
C ILE A 170 -3.49 10.60 -30.40
N LEU A 171 -4.33 10.68 -31.41
CA LEU A 171 -4.25 9.83 -32.61
C LEU A 171 -3.39 10.47 -33.68
N LYS A 172 -2.24 9.85 -34.00
CA LYS A 172 -1.34 10.29 -35.08
C LYS A 172 -1.12 9.12 -36.06
N LYS A 173 -1.55 9.29 -37.31
CA LYS A 173 -1.39 8.29 -38.38
C LYS A 173 -1.88 6.87 -37.98
N GLY A 174 -3.03 6.80 -37.30
CA GLY A 174 -3.62 5.55 -36.83
C GLY A 174 -2.98 4.94 -35.57
N VAL A 175 -2.01 5.62 -34.97
CA VAL A 175 -1.35 5.21 -33.72
C VAL A 175 -1.76 6.12 -32.58
N ARG A 176 -2.03 5.53 -31.40
CA ARG A 176 -2.44 6.23 -30.17
C ARG A 176 -1.23 6.54 -29.31
N TYR A 177 -1.15 7.79 -28.86
CA TYR A 177 -0.10 8.31 -27.98
C TYR A 177 -0.72 8.89 -26.70
N PRO A 178 0.01 8.92 -25.58
CA PRO A 178 -0.46 9.57 -24.37
C PRO A 178 -0.65 11.08 -24.62
N GLY A 179 -1.77 11.62 -24.17
CA GLY A 179 -2.09 13.05 -24.30
C GLY A 179 -1.57 13.89 -23.13
N ASN A 180 -1.20 13.27 -22.02
CA ASN A 180 -0.68 13.88 -20.80
C ASN A 180 0.80 13.50 -20.56
N GLU A 181 1.59 13.39 -21.63
CA GLU A 181 2.95 12.82 -21.60
C GLU A 181 3.94 13.55 -20.66
N HIS A 182 3.65 14.81 -20.30
CA HIS A 182 4.53 15.59 -19.44
C HIS A 182 4.10 15.62 -17.97
N MET A 183 2.88 15.20 -17.66
CA MET A 183 2.35 15.28 -16.28
C MET A 183 2.94 14.24 -15.36
N GLY A 184 3.15 13.05 -15.87
CA GLY A 184 3.60 11.91 -15.09
C GLY A 184 4.12 10.80 -15.97
N ALA A 185 4.38 9.66 -15.36
CA ALA A 185 4.73 8.44 -16.08
C ALA A 185 4.36 7.21 -15.23
N PHE A 186 4.17 6.10 -15.92
CA PHE A 186 4.05 4.79 -15.27
C PHE A 186 5.36 4.03 -15.38
N GLY A 187 5.72 3.33 -14.29
CA GLY A 187 6.75 2.31 -14.27
C GLY A 187 6.10 0.92 -14.22
N CYS A 188 6.55 -0.01 -15.07
CA CYS A 188 5.99 -1.36 -15.11
C CYS A 188 7.09 -2.42 -15.13
N ASP A 189 6.99 -3.37 -14.20
CA ASP A 189 7.65 -4.67 -14.26
C ASP A 189 6.63 -5.72 -14.69
N SER A 190 6.78 -6.24 -15.90
CA SER A 190 5.84 -7.18 -16.51
C SER A 190 6.33 -8.62 -16.42
N TYR A 191 5.43 -9.57 -16.67
CA TYR A 191 5.78 -10.98 -16.85
C TYR A 191 5.22 -11.54 -18.17
N ASP A 192 5.92 -12.50 -18.75
CA ASP A 192 5.56 -13.06 -20.05
C ASP A 192 4.76 -14.36 -19.98
N ILE A 193 4.85 -15.10 -18.87
CA ILE A 193 4.28 -16.44 -18.74
C ILE A 193 3.14 -16.43 -17.74
N SER A 194 1.96 -16.86 -18.16
CA SER A 194 0.76 -16.92 -17.31
C SER A 194 0.84 -17.98 -16.21
N GLY A 195 1.45 -19.13 -16.50
CA GLY A 195 1.64 -20.23 -15.55
C GLY A 195 3.12 -20.46 -15.22
N THR A 196 3.40 -20.90 -14.01
CA THR A 196 4.70 -21.43 -13.59
C THR A 196 4.53 -22.87 -13.15
N VAL A 197 5.56 -23.71 -13.39
CA VAL A 197 5.53 -25.13 -13.03
C VAL A 197 5.23 -25.32 -11.53
N ASP A 198 5.69 -24.38 -10.71
CA ASP A 198 5.56 -24.45 -9.24
C ASP A 198 4.39 -23.62 -8.68
N GLY A 199 3.55 -23.02 -9.53
CA GLY A 199 2.47 -22.10 -9.09
C GLY A 199 2.95 -20.80 -8.40
N LYS A 200 4.26 -20.57 -8.31
CA LYS A 200 4.92 -19.46 -7.61
C LYS A 200 5.48 -18.42 -8.57
N GLY A 201 4.67 -17.95 -9.52
CA GLY A 201 5.11 -16.88 -10.41
C GLY A 201 5.18 -15.53 -9.70
N SER A 202 6.16 -14.68 -10.05
CA SER A 202 6.21 -13.29 -9.60
C SER A 202 4.99 -12.51 -10.08
N ASN A 203 4.52 -11.57 -9.27
CA ASN A 203 3.49 -10.61 -9.67
C ASN A 203 4.03 -9.68 -10.76
N GLY A 204 3.13 -9.16 -11.59
CA GLY A 204 3.41 -7.95 -12.35
C GLY A 204 3.14 -6.73 -11.49
N ALA A 205 3.87 -5.64 -11.72
CA ALA A 205 3.71 -4.38 -11.00
C ALA A 205 3.55 -3.21 -11.98
N LEU A 206 2.66 -2.28 -11.62
CA LEU A 206 2.49 -1.00 -12.29
C LEU A 206 2.36 0.10 -11.24
N HIS A 207 3.20 1.12 -11.34
CA HIS A 207 3.15 2.27 -10.44
C HIS A 207 3.06 3.57 -11.27
N GLY A 208 2.20 4.48 -10.82
CA GLY A 208 2.03 5.79 -11.45
C GLY A 208 2.64 6.89 -10.58
N LEU A 209 3.44 7.76 -11.20
CA LEU A 209 4.09 8.90 -10.55
C LEU A 209 3.76 10.20 -11.30
N THR A 210 3.27 11.21 -10.59
CA THR A 210 3.17 12.59 -11.11
C THR A 210 4.51 13.30 -10.99
N LYS A 211 4.88 14.11 -11.98
CA LYS A 211 6.19 14.80 -12.02
C LYS A 211 6.12 16.21 -11.48
N PHE A 212 5.14 16.98 -11.91
CA PHE A 212 5.09 18.42 -11.68
C PHE A 212 3.93 18.81 -10.78
N SER A 213 4.09 19.94 -10.08
CA SER A 213 3.00 20.65 -9.44
C SER A 213 2.20 21.41 -10.51
N MET A 214 0.94 21.05 -10.63
CA MET A 214 -0.06 21.76 -11.43
C MET A 214 -1.27 22.00 -10.53
N GLU A 215 -2.19 22.91 -10.95
CA GLU A 215 -3.37 23.23 -10.14
C GLU A 215 -4.15 21.98 -9.66
N ASP A 216 -4.29 21.02 -10.56
CA ASP A 216 -5.07 19.78 -10.30
C ASP A 216 -4.20 18.51 -10.20
N CYS A 217 -2.89 18.65 -10.02
CA CYS A 217 -1.96 17.52 -10.02
C CYS A 217 -0.96 17.63 -8.86
N PRO A 218 -0.98 16.71 -7.88
CA PRO A 218 -0.02 16.73 -6.78
C PRO A 218 1.41 16.46 -7.29
N PRO A 219 2.42 17.20 -6.79
CA PRO A 219 3.81 17.06 -7.25
C PRO A 219 4.47 15.82 -6.69
N ASN A 220 5.28 15.13 -7.50
CA ASN A 220 6.08 13.95 -7.08
C ASN A 220 5.27 12.91 -6.29
N HIS A 221 4.02 12.68 -6.69
CA HIS A 221 3.10 11.83 -5.96
C HIS A 221 2.96 10.45 -6.63
N MET A 222 3.18 9.41 -5.85
CA MET A 222 2.88 8.04 -6.26
C MET A 222 1.37 7.83 -6.13
N PHE A 223 0.64 7.96 -7.23
CA PHE A 223 -0.82 8.01 -7.22
C PHE A 223 -1.50 6.68 -7.50
N LEU A 224 -0.77 5.69 -8.02
CA LEU A 224 -1.33 4.40 -8.38
C LEU A 224 -0.36 3.28 -8.05
N GLU A 225 -0.89 2.25 -7.42
CA GLU A 225 -0.26 0.96 -7.20
C GLU A 225 -1.12 -0.15 -7.80
N TYR A 226 -0.48 -1.04 -8.54
CA TYR A 226 -1.02 -2.32 -8.97
C TYR A 226 0.08 -3.36 -8.78
N VAL A 227 -0.17 -4.36 -7.96
CA VAL A 227 0.73 -5.51 -7.75
C VAL A 227 -0.14 -6.75 -7.74
N ALA A 228 -0.22 -7.44 -8.87
CA ALA A 228 -1.07 -8.60 -9.00
C ALA A 228 -0.57 -9.60 -10.06
N ARG A 229 -1.06 -10.82 -9.96
CA ARG A 229 -0.89 -11.86 -10.99
C ARG A 229 -2.25 -12.44 -11.37
N PRO A 230 -2.97 -11.81 -12.32
CA PRO A 230 -4.22 -12.38 -12.84
C PRO A 230 -3.97 -13.71 -13.54
N GLN A 231 -5.06 -14.44 -13.86
CA GLN A 231 -5.00 -15.78 -14.42
C GLN A 231 -4.19 -15.89 -15.72
N THR A 232 -4.18 -14.83 -16.52
CA THR A 232 -3.41 -14.79 -17.77
C THR A 232 -2.57 -13.52 -17.85
N ALA A 233 -1.45 -13.58 -18.59
CA ALA A 233 -0.62 -12.41 -18.84
C ALA A 233 -1.38 -11.35 -19.67
N GLU A 234 -2.27 -11.78 -20.54
CA GLU A 234 -3.12 -10.90 -21.35
C GLU A 234 -4.08 -10.07 -20.48
N MET A 235 -4.61 -10.63 -19.39
CA MET A 235 -5.39 -9.86 -18.41
C MET A 235 -4.56 -8.77 -17.75
N PHE A 236 -3.32 -9.08 -17.36
CA PHE A 236 -2.39 -8.09 -16.84
C PHE A 236 -2.09 -6.99 -17.86
N PHE A 237 -1.86 -7.36 -19.13
CA PHE A 237 -1.58 -6.40 -20.19
C PHE A 237 -2.78 -5.48 -20.48
N GLU A 238 -3.99 -6.03 -20.38
CA GLU A 238 -5.23 -5.24 -20.54
C GLU A 238 -5.43 -4.30 -19.34
N ASP A 239 -5.17 -4.76 -18.11
CA ASP A 239 -5.21 -3.91 -16.93
C ASP A 239 -4.23 -2.74 -17.05
N VAL A 240 -2.99 -3.01 -17.46
CA VAL A 240 -1.99 -1.96 -17.71
C VAL A 240 -2.49 -0.98 -18.77
N LEU A 241 -2.97 -1.48 -19.92
CA LEU A 241 -3.45 -0.62 -21.01
C LEU A 241 -4.61 0.27 -20.58
N THR A 242 -5.58 -0.25 -19.86
CA THR A 242 -6.72 0.54 -19.38
C THR A 242 -6.29 1.67 -18.44
N ALA A 243 -5.36 1.39 -17.53
CA ALA A 243 -4.80 2.44 -16.66
C ALA A 243 -4.06 3.53 -17.48
N LEU A 244 -3.22 3.13 -18.42
CA LEU A 244 -2.50 4.06 -19.31
C LEU A 244 -3.45 4.95 -20.13
N VAL A 245 -4.52 4.38 -20.67
CA VAL A 245 -5.52 5.13 -21.43
C VAL A 245 -6.27 6.12 -20.54
N PHE A 246 -6.70 5.67 -19.35
CA PHE A 246 -7.42 6.53 -18.41
C PHE A 246 -6.63 7.77 -18.01
N TYR A 247 -5.35 7.59 -17.68
CA TYR A 247 -4.47 8.69 -17.27
C TYR A 247 -3.86 9.46 -18.43
N GLY A 248 -3.79 8.86 -19.61
CA GLY A 248 -3.16 9.45 -20.79
C GLY A 248 -1.65 9.73 -20.59
N MET A 249 -0.97 8.93 -19.76
CA MET A 249 0.45 9.09 -19.41
C MET A 249 1.32 8.00 -20.07
N PRO A 250 2.63 8.30 -20.32
CA PRO A 250 3.56 7.33 -20.90
C PRO A 250 3.93 6.21 -19.96
N LEU A 251 4.40 5.09 -20.53
CA LEU A 251 4.88 3.91 -19.84
C LEU A 251 6.38 3.74 -19.99
N LEU A 252 7.09 3.60 -18.87
CA LEU A 252 8.43 3.05 -18.80
C LEU A 252 8.32 1.57 -18.38
N CYS A 253 8.64 0.66 -19.30
CA CYS A 253 8.55 -0.77 -19.07
C CYS A 253 9.92 -1.42 -19.16
N GLU A 254 10.19 -2.35 -18.25
CA GLU A 254 11.41 -3.18 -18.33
C GLU A 254 11.40 -4.04 -19.61
N ASN A 255 12.48 -3.97 -20.39
CA ASN A 255 12.53 -4.56 -21.74
C ASN A 255 13.04 -6.02 -21.76
N ASN A 256 13.31 -6.62 -20.61
CA ASN A 256 13.72 -8.04 -20.53
C ASN A 256 12.56 -9.02 -20.86
N LYS A 257 11.31 -8.53 -20.83
CA LYS A 257 10.08 -9.30 -21.11
C LYS A 257 9.19 -8.54 -22.11
N PRO A 258 9.37 -8.72 -23.41
CA PRO A 258 8.84 -7.82 -24.43
C PRO A 258 7.35 -8.03 -24.76
N ARG A 259 6.67 -9.06 -24.23
CA ARG A 259 5.27 -9.39 -24.62
C ARG A 259 4.29 -8.26 -24.36
N LEU A 260 4.42 -7.53 -23.24
CA LEU A 260 3.58 -6.35 -22.97
C LEU A 260 3.76 -5.29 -24.07
N LEU A 261 4.99 -4.97 -24.46
CA LEU A 261 5.26 -3.99 -25.51
C LEU A 261 4.69 -4.43 -26.87
N TYR A 262 4.79 -5.73 -27.21
CA TYR A 262 4.16 -6.27 -28.43
C TYR A 262 2.64 -6.18 -28.35
N TYR A 263 2.04 -6.46 -27.20
CA TYR A 263 0.61 -6.34 -26.97
C TYR A 263 0.13 -4.90 -27.22
N LEU A 264 0.78 -3.90 -26.60
CA LEU A 264 0.45 -2.48 -26.77
C LEU A 264 0.61 -2.03 -28.22
N ARG A 265 1.71 -2.41 -28.89
CA ARG A 265 1.95 -2.09 -30.31
C ARG A 265 0.91 -2.71 -31.23
N ARG A 266 0.52 -3.96 -31.00
CA ARG A 266 -0.52 -4.65 -31.78
C ARG A 266 -1.88 -3.97 -31.64
N ARG A 267 -2.17 -3.39 -30.48
CA ARG A 267 -3.38 -2.60 -30.21
C ARG A 267 -3.28 -1.16 -30.73
N GLY A 268 -2.15 -0.79 -31.31
CA GLY A 268 -1.92 0.54 -31.87
C GLY A 268 -1.58 1.63 -30.88
N TYR A 269 -1.03 1.26 -29.71
CA TYR A 269 -0.56 2.20 -28.69
C TYR A 269 0.96 2.32 -28.70
N ARG A 270 1.45 3.54 -28.50
CA ARG A 270 2.89 3.89 -28.38
C ARG A 270 3.06 5.03 -27.39
N GLY A 271 4.24 5.09 -26.72
CA GLY A 271 4.62 6.14 -25.78
C GLY A 271 4.92 5.63 -24.41
#